data_f65957313e598d14a62c86e4d82c7a14
#
_entry.id   f65957313e598d14a62c86e4d82c7a14
#
_cell.length_a   1.000
_cell.length_b   1.000
_cell.length_c   1.000
_cell.angle_alpha   90.00
_cell.angle_beta   90.00
_cell.angle_gamma   90.00
#
_symmetry.space_group_name_H-M   'P 1'
#
loop_
_entity.id
_entity.type
_entity.pdbx_description
1 polymer ?
#
loop_
_entity_poly.entity_id
_entity_poly.type
_entity_poly.pdbx_seq_one_letter_code
_entity_poly.pdbx_strand_id
1 'polypeptide(L)'
;MKLDILAFGAHPDDVELGAAGTIAKEISLGRSVGIIDLTQGELGTRGSAEIRHQEATKAKELLGITIRENLKFRDGFFINNEAHQMEIIKKIRQYQPEIVLCNAVDDRHIDHGKGSKLVSDACFLSGLRRIETTLDGVAQAAWRPKVVYHYIQWKNIVPDFVVDITGFMEAKMNAVLAYSSQFYDSNSNEPTTPISDKNFLDSVTYRARDLGRLIGTDFAEGFTCERVPAVESLFNLK
;
A
#
# COMPACT_ATOMS: atom_id res chain seq x y z
N MET A 1 -11.84 5.31 -15.49
CA MET A 1 -10.38 5.52 -15.67
C MET A 1 -9.70 4.19 -15.39
N LYS A 2 -8.73 3.78 -16.21
CA LYS A 2 -7.92 2.58 -15.94
C LYS A 2 -6.62 2.99 -15.27
N LEU A 3 -6.14 2.18 -14.31
CA LEU A 3 -4.85 2.35 -13.63
C LEU A 3 -3.94 1.15 -13.92
N ASP A 4 -2.64 1.37 -13.94
CA ASP A 4 -1.66 0.27 -14.05
C ASP A 4 -1.52 -0.45 -12.70
N ILE A 5 -1.44 0.31 -11.61
CA ILE A 5 -1.25 -0.19 -10.25
C ILE A 5 -2.33 0.39 -9.33
N LEU A 6 -2.93 -0.46 -8.49
CA LEU A 6 -3.81 -0.05 -7.40
C LEU A 6 -3.25 -0.59 -6.09
N ALA A 7 -2.85 0.31 -5.19
CA ALA A 7 -2.33 -0.04 -3.88
C ALA A 7 -3.42 0.10 -2.81
N PHE A 8 -3.47 -0.85 -1.88
CA PHE A 8 -4.37 -0.83 -0.73
C PHE A 8 -3.56 -0.75 0.56
N GLY A 9 -3.95 0.15 1.46
CA GLY A 9 -3.45 0.23 2.82
C GLY A 9 -4.57 -0.01 3.83
N ALA A 10 -4.31 -0.72 4.91
CA ALA A 10 -5.26 -0.82 6.01
C ALA A 10 -5.53 0.58 6.60
N HIS A 11 -4.48 1.38 6.72
CA HIS A 11 -4.51 2.76 7.21
C HIS A 11 -3.83 3.71 6.21
N PRO A 12 -4.18 5.01 6.25
CA PRO A 12 -3.39 6.04 5.58
C PRO A 12 -1.99 6.10 6.20
N ASP A 13 -0.94 5.84 5.47
CA ASP A 13 0.50 5.74 5.72
C ASP A 13 1.12 4.37 5.40
N ASP A 14 0.35 3.30 5.39
CA ASP A 14 0.85 1.93 5.15
C ASP A 14 1.55 1.78 3.80
N VAL A 15 0.93 2.30 2.75
CA VAL A 15 1.47 2.22 1.39
C VAL A 15 2.76 3.02 1.29
N GLU A 16 2.81 4.18 1.93
CA GLU A 16 4.01 5.01 1.97
C GLU A 16 5.16 4.31 2.68
N LEU A 17 4.89 3.68 3.81
CA LEU A 17 5.89 2.93 4.56
C LEU A 17 6.42 1.73 3.79
N GLY A 18 5.54 1.01 3.10
CA GLY A 18 5.86 -0.26 2.47
C GLY A 18 6.35 -0.17 1.02
N ALA A 19 5.83 0.79 0.24
CA ALA A 19 5.96 0.77 -1.23
C ALA A 19 6.14 2.14 -1.91
N ALA A 20 6.30 3.25 -1.17
CA ALA A 20 6.35 4.58 -1.81
C ALA A 20 7.54 4.78 -2.76
N GLY A 21 8.68 4.18 -2.48
CA GLY A 21 9.84 4.23 -3.37
C GLY A 21 9.56 3.52 -4.71
N THR A 22 8.97 2.34 -4.64
CA THR A 22 8.52 1.58 -5.81
C THR A 22 7.46 2.37 -6.60
N ILE A 23 6.46 2.93 -5.91
CA ILE A 23 5.41 3.74 -6.53
C ILE A 23 6.00 4.97 -7.24
N ALA A 24 6.90 5.71 -6.59
CA ALA A 24 7.55 6.87 -7.20
C ALA A 24 8.35 6.47 -8.45
N LYS A 25 9.05 5.34 -8.41
CA LYS A 25 9.76 4.79 -9.55
C LYS A 25 8.80 4.42 -10.69
N GLU A 26 7.73 3.68 -10.42
CA GLU A 26 6.75 3.28 -11.43
C GLU A 26 6.08 4.50 -12.09
N ILE A 27 5.75 5.54 -11.31
CA ILE A 27 5.20 6.79 -11.84
C ILE A 27 6.23 7.48 -12.74
N SER A 28 7.51 7.48 -12.37
CA SER A 28 8.59 8.03 -13.21
C SER A 28 8.75 7.30 -14.55
N LEU A 29 8.34 6.02 -14.59
CA LEU A 29 8.29 5.18 -15.79
C LEU A 29 6.99 5.35 -16.60
N GLY A 30 6.13 6.30 -16.22
CA GLY A 30 4.88 6.62 -16.91
C GLY A 30 3.69 5.76 -16.49
N ARG A 31 3.76 5.00 -15.39
CA ARG A 31 2.66 4.20 -14.88
C ARG A 31 1.67 5.05 -14.08
N SER A 32 0.40 4.76 -14.24
CA SER A 32 -0.69 5.35 -13.45
C SER A 32 -0.92 4.55 -12.18
N VAL A 33 -0.88 5.22 -11.02
CA VAL A 33 -1.01 4.59 -9.71
C VAL A 33 -2.16 5.20 -8.93
N GLY A 34 -2.96 4.37 -8.26
CA GLY A 34 -3.96 4.78 -7.29
C GLY A 34 -3.73 4.16 -5.92
N ILE A 35 -4.21 4.82 -4.88
CA ILE A 35 -4.22 4.28 -3.50
C ILE A 35 -5.66 4.23 -2.99
N ILE A 36 -5.98 3.15 -2.29
CA ILE A 36 -7.22 3.00 -1.52
C ILE A 36 -6.87 2.64 -0.09
N ASP A 37 -7.20 3.53 0.84
CA ASP A 37 -7.11 3.27 2.26
C ASP A 37 -8.38 2.54 2.71
N LEU A 38 -8.25 1.44 3.47
CA LEU A 38 -9.41 0.68 3.95
C LEU A 38 -10.13 1.41 5.08
N THR A 39 -9.37 2.02 6.01
CA THR A 39 -9.89 2.76 7.17
C THR A 39 -9.40 4.21 7.16
N GLN A 40 -9.94 5.03 8.05
CA GLN A 40 -9.45 6.39 8.28
C GLN A 40 -8.34 6.44 9.35
N GLY A 41 -7.99 5.31 9.97
CA GLY A 41 -7.08 5.26 11.10
C GLY A 41 -7.65 5.97 12.34
N GLU A 42 -8.99 6.00 12.47
CA GLU A 42 -9.72 6.81 13.43
C GLU A 42 -9.58 6.35 14.88
N LEU A 43 -9.06 5.15 15.12
CA LEU A 43 -8.71 4.66 16.45
C LEU A 43 -7.24 4.87 16.81
N GLY A 44 -6.48 5.53 15.95
CA GLY A 44 -5.08 5.88 16.21
C GLY A 44 -4.94 6.77 17.45
N THR A 45 -3.85 6.58 18.20
CA THR A 45 -3.57 7.35 19.42
C THR A 45 -3.27 8.81 19.12
N ARG A 46 -2.76 9.14 17.92
CA ARG A 46 -2.30 10.47 17.52
C ARG A 46 -3.07 10.97 16.30
N GLY A 47 -3.23 12.31 16.26
CA GLY A 47 -3.98 12.96 15.20
C GLY A 47 -5.47 12.69 15.24
N SER A 48 -6.16 12.95 14.13
CA SER A 48 -7.58 12.63 13.91
C SER A 48 -7.80 12.14 12.50
N ALA A 49 -8.99 11.58 12.19
CA ALA A 49 -9.34 11.17 10.83
C ALA A 49 -9.20 12.31 9.81
N GLU A 50 -9.55 13.54 10.20
CA GLU A 50 -9.45 14.74 9.36
C GLU A 50 -7.98 15.11 9.09
N ILE A 51 -7.14 15.09 10.13
CA ILE A 51 -5.69 15.35 10.00
C ILE A 51 -5.07 14.30 9.08
N ARG A 52 -5.33 13.02 9.33
CA ARG A 52 -4.82 11.94 8.50
C ARG A 52 -5.28 12.03 7.05
N HIS A 53 -6.51 12.49 6.80
CA HIS A 53 -6.99 12.74 5.44
C HIS A 53 -6.18 13.87 4.74
N GLN A 54 -5.88 14.96 5.46
CA GLN A 54 -5.04 16.05 4.92
C GLN A 54 -3.61 15.55 4.63
N GLU A 55 -3.03 14.78 5.54
CA GLU A 55 -1.70 14.19 5.39
C GLU A 55 -1.66 13.22 4.22
N ALA A 56 -2.68 12.36 4.07
CA ALA A 56 -2.83 11.46 2.93
C ALA A 56 -2.97 12.20 1.59
N THR A 57 -3.67 13.34 1.58
CA THR A 57 -3.78 14.20 0.41
C THR A 57 -2.43 14.78 0.03
N LYS A 58 -1.67 15.27 1.02
CA LYS A 58 -0.30 15.77 0.80
C LYS A 58 0.65 14.68 0.30
N ALA A 59 0.59 13.48 0.87
CA ALA A 59 1.40 12.34 0.41
C ALA A 59 1.07 11.95 -1.03
N LYS A 60 -0.23 11.95 -1.40
CA LYS A 60 -0.70 11.76 -2.78
C LYS A 60 -0.05 12.76 -3.74
N GLU A 61 -0.04 14.04 -3.39
CA GLU A 61 0.53 15.11 -4.22
C GLU A 61 2.06 14.95 -4.38
N LEU A 62 2.77 14.68 -3.27
CA LEU A 62 4.22 14.48 -3.27
C LEU A 62 4.67 13.31 -4.13
N LEU A 63 3.89 12.22 -4.18
CA LEU A 63 4.19 11.05 -4.99
C LEU A 63 3.65 11.14 -6.42
N GLY A 64 2.78 12.11 -6.73
CA GLY A 64 2.14 12.20 -8.05
C GLY A 64 1.09 11.12 -8.31
N ILE A 65 0.46 10.60 -7.26
CA ILE A 65 -0.55 9.55 -7.34
C ILE A 65 -1.82 10.07 -8.03
N THR A 66 -2.35 9.31 -8.98
CA THR A 66 -3.50 9.70 -9.79
C THR A 66 -4.78 9.85 -8.96
N ILE A 67 -5.10 8.85 -8.14
CA ILE A 67 -6.27 8.89 -7.25
C ILE A 67 -5.90 8.39 -5.86
N ARG A 68 -6.56 8.92 -4.84
CA ARG A 68 -6.59 8.35 -3.50
C ARG A 68 -8.00 8.40 -2.96
N GLU A 69 -8.48 7.26 -2.47
CA GLU A 69 -9.81 7.11 -1.89
C GLU A 69 -9.72 6.37 -0.55
N ASN A 70 -10.78 6.49 0.25
CA ASN A 70 -10.88 5.80 1.53
C ASN A 70 -12.24 5.09 1.63
N LEU A 71 -12.22 3.80 1.97
CA LEU A 71 -13.45 2.98 2.09
C LEU A 71 -14.17 3.20 3.42
N LYS A 72 -13.53 3.85 4.39
CA LYS A 72 -14.09 4.16 5.71
C LYS A 72 -14.58 2.93 6.47
N PHE A 73 -13.90 1.80 6.28
CA PHE A 73 -14.15 0.64 7.14
C PHE A 73 -13.73 1.00 8.55
N ARG A 74 -14.36 0.37 9.53
CA ARG A 74 -14.05 0.65 10.93
C ARG A 74 -12.65 0.16 11.30
N ASP A 75 -11.78 1.08 11.67
CA ASP A 75 -10.40 0.82 12.11
C ASP A 75 -10.38 -0.23 13.25
N GLY A 76 -9.45 -1.18 13.17
CA GLY A 76 -9.31 -2.29 14.12
C GLY A 76 -10.41 -3.37 14.03
N PHE A 77 -11.57 -3.07 13.44
CA PHE A 77 -12.75 -3.93 13.48
C PHE A 77 -13.30 -4.37 12.13
N PHE A 78 -12.71 -3.94 11.02
CA PHE A 78 -13.11 -4.50 9.73
C PHE A 78 -12.73 -5.99 9.65
N ILE A 79 -13.50 -6.73 8.89
CA ILE A 79 -13.36 -8.18 8.75
C ILE A 79 -13.41 -8.59 7.28
N ASN A 80 -12.84 -9.74 6.98
CA ASN A 80 -12.93 -10.34 5.65
C ASN A 80 -14.30 -11.01 5.50
N ASN A 81 -15.29 -10.27 5.00
CA ASN A 81 -16.65 -10.73 4.73
C ASN A 81 -17.14 -10.22 3.37
N GLU A 82 -18.28 -10.74 2.92
CA GLU A 82 -18.87 -10.39 1.63
C GLU A 82 -19.07 -8.87 1.46
N ALA A 83 -19.57 -8.18 2.48
CA ALA A 83 -19.86 -6.75 2.40
C ALA A 83 -18.59 -5.92 2.11
N HIS A 84 -17.49 -6.16 2.86
CA HIS A 84 -16.23 -5.46 2.63
C HIS A 84 -15.55 -5.91 1.33
N GLN A 85 -15.63 -7.21 0.98
CA GLN A 85 -15.14 -7.71 -0.31
C GLN A 85 -15.83 -7.01 -1.47
N MET A 86 -17.15 -6.82 -1.43
CA MET A 86 -17.92 -6.16 -2.48
C MET A 86 -17.48 -4.71 -2.69
N GLU A 87 -17.16 -3.95 -1.63
CA GLU A 87 -16.66 -2.59 -1.79
C GLU A 87 -15.28 -2.58 -2.48
N ILE A 88 -14.38 -3.50 -2.15
CA ILE A 88 -13.08 -3.62 -2.82
C ILE A 88 -13.25 -4.11 -4.27
N ILE A 89 -14.14 -5.07 -4.53
CA ILE A 89 -14.45 -5.57 -5.89
C ILE A 89 -14.92 -4.41 -6.78
N LYS A 90 -15.78 -3.53 -6.28
CA LYS A 90 -16.24 -2.34 -7.03
C LYS A 90 -15.05 -1.46 -7.44
N LYS A 91 -14.09 -1.23 -6.53
CA LYS A 91 -12.90 -0.42 -6.82
C LYS A 91 -11.96 -1.10 -7.82
N ILE A 92 -11.72 -2.40 -7.67
CA ILE A 92 -10.90 -3.16 -8.64
C ILE A 92 -11.54 -3.10 -10.03
N ARG A 93 -12.86 -3.25 -10.15
CA ARG A 93 -13.57 -3.17 -11.43
C ARG A 93 -13.66 -1.75 -11.99
N GLN A 94 -13.72 -0.75 -11.11
CA GLN A 94 -13.71 0.67 -11.50
C GLN A 94 -12.39 1.07 -12.14
N TYR A 95 -11.27 0.65 -11.52
CA TYR A 95 -9.93 1.07 -11.92
C TYR A 95 -9.17 0.05 -12.78
N GLN A 96 -9.63 -1.18 -12.86
CA GLN A 96 -9.10 -2.24 -13.71
C GLN A 96 -7.56 -2.36 -13.67
N PRO A 97 -6.93 -2.42 -12.48
CA PRO A 97 -5.47 -2.46 -12.37
C PRO A 97 -4.91 -3.78 -12.92
N GLU A 98 -3.70 -3.71 -13.48
CA GLU A 98 -2.93 -4.91 -13.80
C GLU A 98 -2.27 -5.49 -12.56
N ILE A 99 -1.75 -4.62 -11.70
CA ILE A 99 -1.06 -4.97 -10.45
C ILE A 99 -1.84 -4.43 -9.27
N VAL A 100 -2.02 -5.25 -8.24
CA VAL A 100 -2.49 -4.81 -6.92
C VAL A 100 -1.34 -4.94 -5.94
N LEU A 101 -1.11 -3.88 -5.14
CA LEU A 101 -0.25 -3.91 -3.97
C LEU A 101 -1.14 -3.88 -2.72
N CYS A 102 -0.81 -4.63 -1.69
CA CYS A 102 -1.53 -4.59 -0.42
C CYS A 102 -0.62 -4.88 0.77
N ASN A 103 -1.14 -4.76 1.98
CA ASN A 103 -0.40 -4.93 3.21
C ASN A 103 0.33 -6.27 3.28
N ALA A 104 1.32 -6.34 4.16
CA ALA A 104 2.06 -7.55 4.49
C ALA A 104 1.11 -8.69 4.93
N VAL A 105 1.42 -9.90 4.53
CA VAL A 105 0.64 -11.12 4.86
C VAL A 105 0.60 -11.40 6.37
N ASP A 106 1.64 -10.98 7.09
CA ASP A 106 1.75 -11.01 8.54
C ASP A 106 2.51 -9.78 9.02
N ASP A 107 2.00 -9.12 10.05
CA ASP A 107 2.66 -7.94 10.60
C ASP A 107 2.30 -7.74 12.08
N ARG A 108 2.92 -6.71 12.71
CA ARG A 108 2.64 -6.33 14.10
C ARG A 108 1.18 -5.86 14.27
N HIS A 109 0.69 -5.02 13.34
CA HIS A 109 -0.66 -4.52 13.42
C HIS A 109 -1.65 -5.57 12.88
N ILE A 110 -2.68 -5.86 13.67
CA ILE A 110 -3.66 -6.91 13.34
C ILE A 110 -4.40 -6.64 12.02
N ASP A 111 -4.57 -5.39 11.65
CA ASP A 111 -5.30 -5.00 10.45
C ASP A 111 -4.49 -5.21 9.17
N HIS A 112 -3.15 -5.26 9.25
CA HIS A 112 -2.33 -5.48 8.06
C HIS A 112 -2.59 -6.87 7.47
N GLY A 113 -2.48 -7.93 8.26
CA GLY A 113 -2.78 -9.29 7.80
C GLY A 113 -4.26 -9.49 7.41
N LYS A 114 -5.20 -8.83 8.12
CA LYS A 114 -6.62 -8.84 7.73
C LYS A 114 -6.84 -8.14 6.39
N GLY A 115 -6.27 -6.93 6.21
CA GLY A 115 -6.35 -6.16 4.98
C GLY A 115 -5.74 -6.91 3.80
N SER A 116 -4.55 -7.48 4.01
CA SER A 116 -3.88 -8.35 3.06
C SER A 116 -4.80 -9.45 2.53
N LYS A 117 -5.38 -10.25 3.44
CA LYS A 117 -6.26 -11.36 3.08
C LYS A 117 -7.57 -10.89 2.44
N LEU A 118 -8.17 -9.81 2.94
CA LEU A 118 -9.40 -9.23 2.41
C LEU A 118 -9.22 -8.76 0.96
N VAL A 119 -8.13 -8.04 0.67
CA VAL A 119 -7.82 -7.53 -0.67
C VAL A 119 -7.51 -8.68 -1.63
N SER A 120 -6.72 -9.67 -1.19
CA SER A 120 -6.42 -10.87 -1.98
C SER A 120 -7.67 -11.61 -2.41
N ASP A 121 -8.58 -11.90 -1.46
CA ASP A 121 -9.84 -12.56 -1.76
C ASP A 121 -10.71 -11.75 -2.73
N ALA A 122 -10.78 -10.42 -2.52
CA ALA A 122 -11.52 -9.53 -3.40
C ALA A 122 -10.92 -9.50 -4.83
N CYS A 123 -9.59 -9.57 -4.97
CA CYS A 123 -8.92 -9.68 -6.28
C CYS A 123 -9.33 -10.95 -7.03
N PHE A 124 -9.44 -12.08 -6.33
CA PHE A 124 -9.94 -13.31 -6.94
C PHE A 124 -11.40 -13.17 -7.36
N LEU A 125 -12.25 -12.71 -6.45
CA LEU A 125 -13.70 -12.60 -6.63
C LEU A 125 -14.07 -11.57 -7.72
N SER A 126 -13.31 -10.49 -7.86
CA SER A 126 -13.57 -9.44 -8.85
C SER A 126 -13.54 -9.93 -10.31
N GLY A 127 -12.85 -11.05 -10.57
CA GLY A 127 -12.83 -11.73 -11.85
C GLY A 127 -14.03 -12.64 -12.13
N LEU A 128 -14.88 -12.91 -11.15
CA LEU A 128 -16.02 -13.79 -11.31
C LEU A 128 -17.23 -13.05 -11.93
N ARG A 129 -17.65 -13.49 -13.13
CA ARG A 129 -18.73 -12.83 -13.88
C ARG A 129 -20.10 -12.86 -13.21
N ARG A 130 -20.33 -13.83 -12.31
CA ARG A 130 -21.60 -13.99 -11.59
C ARG A 130 -21.71 -13.13 -10.33
N ILE A 131 -20.62 -12.49 -9.92
CA ILE A 131 -20.68 -11.44 -8.90
C ILE A 131 -21.00 -10.15 -9.64
N GLU A 132 -22.19 -9.63 -9.43
CA GLU A 132 -22.67 -8.41 -10.09
C GLU A 132 -22.37 -7.19 -9.22
N THR A 133 -21.84 -6.14 -9.83
CA THR A 133 -21.57 -4.86 -9.19
C THR A 133 -22.01 -3.73 -10.12
N THR A 134 -22.39 -2.61 -9.52
CA THR A 134 -22.74 -1.38 -10.24
C THR A 134 -21.95 -0.20 -9.69
N LEU A 135 -21.63 0.74 -10.55
CA LEU A 135 -21.07 2.05 -10.21
C LEU A 135 -21.97 3.11 -10.84
N ASP A 136 -22.52 4.01 -10.04
CA ASP A 136 -23.46 5.07 -10.47
C ASP A 136 -24.63 4.52 -11.32
N GLY A 137 -25.15 3.35 -10.94
CA GLY A 137 -26.24 2.67 -11.65
C GLY A 137 -25.83 1.91 -12.92
N VAL A 138 -24.56 1.94 -13.30
CA VAL A 138 -24.02 1.23 -14.47
C VAL A 138 -23.34 -0.08 -14.04
N ALA A 139 -23.69 -1.18 -14.70
CA ALA A 139 -23.07 -2.48 -14.43
C ALA A 139 -21.56 -2.47 -14.74
N GLN A 140 -20.78 -3.02 -13.83
CA GLN A 140 -19.34 -3.14 -14.01
C GLN A 140 -18.98 -4.51 -14.62
N ALA A 141 -18.10 -4.51 -15.62
CA ALA A 141 -17.51 -5.73 -16.15
C ALA A 141 -16.60 -6.41 -15.12
N ALA A 142 -16.58 -7.74 -15.11
CA ALA A 142 -15.63 -8.50 -14.29
C ALA A 142 -14.19 -8.15 -14.70
N TRP A 143 -13.33 -7.99 -13.71
CA TRP A 143 -11.92 -7.71 -13.90
C TRP A 143 -11.10 -8.44 -12.85
N ARG A 144 -10.02 -9.10 -13.24
CA ARG A 144 -9.07 -9.74 -12.32
C ARG A 144 -7.69 -9.13 -12.54
N PRO A 145 -7.04 -8.58 -11.51
CA PRO A 145 -5.65 -8.18 -11.58
C PRO A 145 -4.76 -9.35 -12.03
N LYS A 146 -3.70 -9.08 -12.77
CA LYS A 146 -2.75 -10.10 -13.22
C LYS A 146 -1.96 -10.69 -12.05
N VAL A 147 -1.58 -9.82 -11.10
CA VAL A 147 -0.78 -10.18 -9.92
C VAL A 147 -1.21 -9.37 -8.71
N VAL A 148 -1.01 -9.97 -7.53
CA VAL A 148 -1.14 -9.33 -6.23
C VAL A 148 0.21 -9.48 -5.53
N TYR A 149 0.76 -8.37 -5.04
CA TYR A 149 1.99 -8.31 -4.27
C TYR A 149 1.71 -7.69 -2.90
N HIS A 150 2.37 -8.22 -1.88
CA HIS A 150 2.25 -7.74 -0.51
C HIS A 150 3.54 -7.04 -0.11
N TYR A 151 3.48 -5.74 0.18
CA TYR A 151 4.65 -4.98 0.61
C TYR A 151 5.00 -5.30 2.07
N ILE A 152 6.30 -5.38 2.37
CA ILE A 152 6.80 -5.65 3.72
C ILE A 152 6.83 -4.34 4.51
N GLN A 153 6.24 -4.38 5.72
CA GLN A 153 6.14 -3.20 6.60
C GLN A 153 6.97 -3.34 7.86
N TRP A 154 6.38 -3.73 8.99
CA TRP A 154 7.05 -3.79 10.30
C TRP A 154 7.90 -5.04 10.50
N LYS A 155 7.29 -6.20 10.35
CA LYS A 155 7.99 -7.48 10.52
C LYS A 155 9.00 -7.71 9.39
N ASN A 156 10.11 -8.33 9.72
CA ASN A 156 11.07 -8.81 8.74
C ASN A 156 10.56 -10.13 8.16
N ILE A 157 9.89 -10.03 7.02
CA ILE A 157 9.50 -11.18 6.20
C ILE A 157 10.55 -11.33 5.10
N VAL A 158 10.95 -12.56 4.81
CA VAL A 158 11.84 -12.83 3.66
C VAL A 158 11.09 -12.48 2.39
N PRO A 159 11.58 -11.53 1.58
CA PRO A 159 10.91 -11.15 0.34
C PRO A 159 11.04 -12.25 -0.72
N ASP A 160 10.00 -12.41 -1.55
CA ASP A 160 10.10 -13.21 -2.78
C ASP A 160 10.85 -12.46 -3.88
N PHE A 161 10.78 -11.13 -3.87
CA PHE A 161 11.57 -10.25 -4.72
C PHE A 161 11.70 -8.86 -4.07
N VAL A 162 12.65 -8.10 -4.55
CA VAL A 162 12.86 -6.70 -4.14
C VAL A 162 12.88 -5.79 -5.35
N VAL A 163 12.46 -4.55 -5.18
CA VAL A 163 12.53 -3.51 -6.19
C VAL A 163 13.59 -2.50 -5.79
N ASP A 164 14.59 -2.29 -6.64
CA ASP A 164 15.58 -1.23 -6.48
C ASP A 164 14.89 0.15 -6.52
N ILE A 165 14.98 0.88 -5.42
CA ILE A 165 14.46 2.24 -5.27
C ILE A 165 15.57 3.28 -5.11
N THR A 166 16.79 2.95 -5.50
CA THR A 166 17.91 3.90 -5.51
C THR A 166 17.54 5.12 -6.37
N GLY A 167 17.68 6.31 -5.79
CA GLY A 167 17.21 7.57 -6.40
C GLY A 167 15.76 7.97 -6.06
N PHE A 168 14.99 7.08 -5.42
CA PHE A 168 13.60 7.35 -5.01
C PHE A 168 13.40 7.37 -3.48
N MET A 169 14.48 7.19 -2.71
CA MET A 169 14.40 7.18 -1.25
C MET A 169 13.98 8.52 -0.67
N GLU A 170 14.37 9.64 -1.28
CA GLU A 170 13.93 10.97 -0.87
C GLU A 170 12.43 11.15 -1.07
N ALA A 171 11.90 10.75 -2.23
CA ALA A 171 10.46 10.79 -2.52
C ALA A 171 9.67 9.94 -1.50
N LYS A 172 10.18 8.73 -1.19
CA LYS A 172 9.61 7.87 -0.14
C LYS A 172 9.57 8.58 1.20
N MET A 173 10.69 9.12 1.66
CA MET A 173 10.76 9.76 2.98
C MET A 173 9.89 11.02 3.05
N ASN A 174 9.81 11.81 1.99
CA ASN A 174 8.92 12.97 1.94
C ASN A 174 7.45 12.58 2.06
N ALA A 175 7.04 11.47 1.42
CA ALA A 175 5.68 10.95 1.53
C ALA A 175 5.38 10.39 2.93
N VAL A 176 6.32 9.68 3.55
CA VAL A 176 6.19 9.20 4.94
C VAL A 176 6.09 10.38 5.90
N LEU A 177 6.96 11.37 5.78
CA LEU A 177 6.99 12.56 6.65
C LEU A 177 5.79 13.51 6.44
N ALA A 178 4.98 13.31 5.38
CA ALA A 178 3.71 14.01 5.22
C ALA A 178 2.74 13.68 6.36
N TYR A 179 2.87 12.49 6.98
CA TYR A 179 2.09 12.06 8.14
C TYR A 179 2.73 12.52 9.45
N SER A 180 2.88 13.82 9.61
CA SER A 180 3.54 14.44 10.77
C SER A 180 2.85 14.11 12.10
N SER A 181 1.55 13.84 12.09
CA SER A 181 0.82 13.42 13.29
C SER A 181 1.23 12.02 13.75
N GLN A 182 1.69 11.14 12.85
CA GLN A 182 1.97 9.74 13.14
C GLN A 182 3.44 9.47 13.47
N PHE A 183 4.36 10.09 12.74
CA PHE A 183 5.78 9.82 12.86
C PHE A 183 6.50 10.79 13.80
N TYR A 184 7.81 10.57 13.95
CA TYR A 184 8.63 11.36 14.86
C TYR A 184 8.64 12.84 14.47
N ASP A 185 8.26 13.67 15.43
CA ASP A 185 8.43 15.11 15.43
C ASP A 185 8.91 15.53 16.82
N SER A 186 10.10 16.16 16.88
CA SER A 186 10.70 16.63 18.13
C SER A 186 9.88 17.70 18.85
N ASN A 187 8.96 18.35 18.16
CA ASN A 187 8.11 19.41 18.70
C ASN A 187 6.70 18.91 19.08
N SER A 188 6.39 17.63 18.85
CA SER A 188 5.08 17.08 19.15
C SER A 188 4.90 16.87 20.66
N ASN A 189 3.76 17.31 21.17
CA ASN A 189 3.29 17.05 22.54
C ASN A 189 2.30 15.85 22.62
N GLU A 190 2.06 15.18 21.51
CA GLU A 190 1.18 14.03 21.43
C GLU A 190 1.78 12.81 22.17
N PRO A 191 0.95 11.88 22.65
CA PRO A 191 1.44 10.65 23.28
C PRO A 191 2.40 9.87 22.38
N THR A 192 3.43 9.27 22.97
CA THR A 192 4.37 8.45 22.21
C THR A 192 3.72 7.14 21.79
N THR A 193 3.93 6.73 20.55
CA THR A 193 3.52 5.46 19.98
C THR A 193 4.75 4.71 19.43
N PRO A 194 4.66 3.40 19.17
CA PRO A 194 5.78 2.66 18.60
C PRO A 194 6.29 3.22 17.25
N ILE A 195 5.42 3.88 16.46
CA ILE A 195 5.80 4.45 15.17
C ILE A 195 6.21 5.93 15.25
N SER A 196 5.93 6.61 16.35
CA SER A 196 6.33 8.01 16.56
C SER A 196 7.72 8.17 17.18
N ASP A 197 8.41 7.06 17.42
CA ASP A 197 9.80 7.05 17.91
C ASP A 197 10.78 7.34 16.76
N LYS A 198 11.85 8.08 17.08
CA LYS A 198 12.88 8.40 16.08
C LYS A 198 13.53 7.16 15.49
N ASN A 199 13.76 6.14 16.32
CA ASN A 199 14.37 4.89 15.87
C ASN A 199 13.48 4.14 14.87
N PHE A 200 12.14 4.22 15.02
CA PHE A 200 11.23 3.69 14.00
C PHE A 200 11.37 4.44 12.67
N LEU A 201 11.39 5.76 12.70
CA LEU A 201 11.56 6.56 11.49
C LEU A 201 12.90 6.23 10.80
N ASP A 202 13.98 6.14 11.56
CA ASP A 202 15.28 5.74 11.05
C ASP A 202 15.26 4.31 10.47
N SER A 203 14.43 3.41 11.04
CA SER A 203 14.32 2.02 10.60
C SER A 203 13.74 1.88 9.18
N VAL A 204 12.97 2.85 8.70
CA VAL A 204 12.50 2.88 7.30
C VAL A 204 13.71 2.91 6.34
N THR A 205 14.71 3.74 6.66
CA THR A 205 15.95 3.82 5.89
C THR A 205 16.82 2.56 6.06
N TYR A 206 16.95 2.03 7.29
CA TYR A 206 17.76 0.83 7.54
C TYR A 206 17.22 -0.39 6.79
N ARG A 207 15.91 -0.60 6.78
CA ARG A 207 15.28 -1.68 6.02
C ARG A 207 15.52 -1.55 4.53
N ALA A 208 15.33 -0.35 3.98
CA ALA A 208 15.55 -0.12 2.56
C ALA A 208 17.02 -0.38 2.17
N ARG A 209 18.00 -0.01 3.04
CA ARG A 209 19.41 -0.32 2.84
C ARG A 209 19.70 -1.81 2.94
N ASP A 210 19.13 -2.52 3.93
CA ASP A 210 19.36 -3.95 4.09
C ASP A 210 18.83 -4.75 2.91
N LEU A 211 17.63 -4.39 2.40
CA LEU A 211 17.08 -5.00 1.20
C LEU A 211 17.88 -4.64 -0.06
N GLY A 212 18.35 -3.40 -0.19
CA GLY A 212 19.22 -2.97 -1.30
C GLY A 212 20.55 -3.76 -1.31
N ARG A 213 21.14 -4.00 -0.14
CA ARG A 213 22.35 -4.80 -0.01
C ARG A 213 22.21 -6.20 -0.62
N LEU A 214 21.02 -6.81 -0.56
CA LEU A 214 20.77 -8.15 -1.12
C LEU A 214 20.95 -8.21 -2.64
N ILE A 215 20.76 -7.10 -3.33
CA ILE A 215 20.86 -7.00 -4.80
C ILE A 215 21.96 -6.05 -5.27
N GLY A 216 22.82 -5.58 -4.35
CA GLY A 216 23.94 -4.70 -4.68
C GLY A 216 23.58 -3.26 -5.04
N THR A 217 22.43 -2.75 -4.54
CA THR A 217 21.98 -1.36 -4.72
C THR A 217 21.92 -0.63 -3.38
N ASP A 218 21.77 0.70 -3.38
CA ASP A 218 21.74 1.48 -2.15
C ASP A 218 20.46 1.25 -1.34
N PHE A 219 19.31 1.15 -2.02
CA PHE A 219 18.01 1.02 -1.39
C PHE A 219 17.08 0.12 -2.21
N ALA A 220 16.29 -0.71 -1.52
CA ALA A 220 15.23 -1.50 -2.13
C ALA A 220 14.01 -1.60 -1.23
N GLU A 221 12.86 -1.95 -1.82
CA GLU A 221 11.64 -2.35 -1.13
C GLU A 221 11.34 -3.81 -1.43
N GLY A 222 10.84 -4.53 -0.41
CA GLY A 222 10.60 -5.96 -0.47
C GLY A 222 9.13 -6.31 -0.59
N PHE A 223 8.86 -7.37 -1.35
CA PHE A 223 7.50 -7.85 -1.61
C PHE A 223 7.44 -9.37 -1.48
N THR A 224 6.28 -9.85 -0.99
CA THR A 224 5.90 -11.26 -1.15
C THR A 224 4.80 -11.37 -2.20
N CYS A 225 4.68 -12.53 -2.82
CA CYS A 225 3.76 -12.78 -3.92
C CYS A 225 2.93 -14.04 -3.69
N GLU A 226 1.72 -14.07 -4.28
CA GLU A 226 0.80 -15.21 -4.17
C GLU A 226 1.11 -16.32 -5.18
N ARG A 227 1.92 -16.01 -6.17
CA ARG A 227 2.40 -16.95 -7.17
C ARG A 227 3.85 -16.67 -7.52
N VAL A 228 4.57 -17.68 -7.95
CA VAL A 228 5.97 -17.54 -8.40
C VAL A 228 6.05 -16.47 -9.50
N PRO A 229 6.91 -15.44 -9.34
CA PRO A 229 7.15 -14.47 -10.40
C PRO A 229 7.71 -15.15 -11.66
N ALA A 230 7.11 -14.87 -12.81
CA ALA A 230 7.58 -15.38 -14.09
C ALA A 230 8.40 -14.31 -14.81
N VAL A 231 9.51 -14.69 -15.39
CA VAL A 231 10.35 -13.84 -16.25
C VAL A 231 10.45 -14.46 -17.64
N GLU A 232 10.50 -13.63 -18.67
CA GLU A 232 10.64 -14.09 -20.05
C GLU A 232 12.07 -14.57 -20.36
N SER A 233 13.06 -14.09 -19.62
CA SER A 233 14.46 -14.42 -19.79
C SER A 233 15.21 -14.33 -18.47
N LEU A 234 16.25 -15.17 -18.29
CA LEU A 234 17.17 -15.06 -17.14
C LEU A 234 17.86 -13.68 -17.06
N PHE A 235 17.99 -12.99 -18.18
CA PHE A 235 18.55 -11.63 -18.21
C PHE A 235 17.61 -10.55 -17.62
N ASN A 236 16.34 -10.87 -17.35
CA ASN A 236 15.43 -10.00 -16.60
C ASN A 236 15.69 -10.05 -15.07
N LEU A 237 16.40 -11.06 -14.59
CA LEU A 237 16.87 -11.16 -13.20
C LEU A 237 18.20 -10.42 -13.08
N LYS A 238 18.34 -9.65 -12.02
CA LYS A 238 19.56 -8.91 -11.69
C LYS A 238 20.18 -9.45 -10.40
#